data_1442580e972e2829200a6fc01a9bdccf
#
_entry.id   1442580e972e2829200a6fc01a9bdccf
#
_cell.length_a   1.000
_cell.length_b   1.000
_cell.length_c   1.000
_cell.angle_alpha   90.00
_cell.angle_beta   90.00
_cell.angle_gamma   90.00
#
_symmetry.space_group_name_H-M   'P 1'
#
loop_
_entity.id
_entity.type
_entity.pdbx_description
1 polymer ?
#
loop_
_entity_poly.entity_id
_entity_poly.type
_entity_poly.pdbx_seq_one_letter_code
_entity_poly.pdbx_strand_id
1 'polypeptide(L)' 'MNGYFVGTFFGEKDSWNTSKKNMVFLNKRNILQLFDNFEILYFDEIEKDSPTKMGEYKHWHIFVVIARKKSNN' A
#
# COMPACT_ATOMS: atom_id res chain seq x y z
N MET A 1 21.84 -11.76 -1.53
CA MET A 1 21.79 -10.39 -2.10
C MET A 1 20.67 -9.62 -1.45
N ASN A 2 20.95 -8.41 -1.03
CA ASN A 2 19.94 -7.57 -0.38
C ASN A 2 19.27 -6.67 -1.41
N GLY A 3 17.99 -6.85 -1.59
CA GLY A 3 17.20 -6.04 -2.48
C GLY A 3 16.29 -5.10 -1.72
N TYR A 4 15.98 -3.97 -2.33
CA TYR A 4 15.02 -3.03 -1.80
C TYR A 4 13.72 -3.11 -2.57
N PHE A 5 12.61 -2.93 -1.85
CA PHE A 5 11.30 -2.79 -2.44
C PHE A 5 10.78 -1.38 -2.11
N VAL A 6 10.29 -0.69 -3.13
CA VAL A 6 9.62 0.58 -2.97
C VAL A 6 8.31 0.50 -3.74
N GLY A 7 7.20 0.70 -3.05
CA GLY A 7 5.92 0.60 -3.72
C GLY A 7 4.77 1.18 -2.91
N THR A 8 3.63 1.26 -3.58
CA THR A 8 2.39 1.73 -2.98
C THR A 8 1.31 0.67 -3.16
N PHE A 9 0.41 0.61 -2.18
CA PHE A 9 -0.73 -0.31 -2.21
C PHE A 9 -1.99 0.48 -1.91
N PHE A 10 -3.10 0.09 -2.56
CA PHE A 10 -4.40 0.64 -2.19
C PHE A 10 -4.90 -0.05 -0.94
N GLY A 11 -5.41 0.76 0.00
CA GLY A 11 -5.99 0.26 1.23
C GLY A 11 -7.47 -0.07 1.06
N GLU A 12 -7.98 -0.83 2.00
CA GLU A 12 -9.37 -1.29 1.95
C GLU A 12 -10.39 -0.17 2.08
N LYS A 13 -10.00 0.98 2.61
CA LYS A 13 -10.88 2.15 2.74
C LYS A 13 -10.92 3.01 1.49
N ASP A 14 -10.10 2.68 0.49
CA ASP A 14 -10.11 3.41 -0.77
C ASP A 14 -11.46 3.24 -1.46
N SER A 15 -11.98 4.33 -2.03
CA SER A 15 -13.31 4.29 -2.65
C SER A 15 -13.38 3.35 -3.86
N TRP A 16 -12.26 3.04 -4.47
CA TRP A 16 -12.21 2.08 -5.57
C TRP A 16 -12.46 0.64 -5.11
N ASN A 17 -12.37 0.37 -3.80
CA ASN A 17 -12.63 -0.97 -3.29
C ASN A 17 -14.06 -1.45 -3.59
N THR A 18 -15.00 -0.54 -3.76
CA THR A 18 -16.38 -0.90 -4.09
C THR A 18 -16.64 -0.92 -5.59
N SER A 19 -15.83 -0.23 -6.38
CA SER A 19 -16.07 -0.05 -7.82
C SER A 19 -15.10 -0.83 -8.71
N LYS A 20 -13.96 -1.25 -8.19
CA LYS A 20 -12.92 -1.94 -8.96
C LYS A 20 -12.68 -3.34 -8.39
N LYS A 21 -13.45 -4.32 -8.87
CA LYS A 21 -13.42 -5.67 -8.31
C LYS A 21 -12.14 -6.44 -8.62
N ASN A 22 -11.41 -6.03 -9.66
CA ASN A 22 -10.18 -6.73 -10.06
C ASN A 22 -8.93 -6.23 -9.35
N MET A 23 -9.06 -5.21 -8.50
CA MET A 23 -7.93 -4.67 -7.75
C MET A 23 -7.88 -5.30 -6.36
N VAL A 24 -6.67 -5.50 -5.87
CA VAL A 24 -6.45 -6.02 -4.53
C VAL A 24 -6.30 -4.83 -3.58
N PHE A 25 -7.12 -4.81 -2.54
CA PHE A 25 -7.09 -3.76 -1.53
C PHE A 25 -6.71 -4.40 -0.20
N LEU A 26 -5.73 -3.79 0.47
CA LEU A 26 -5.11 -4.39 1.64
C LEU A 26 -5.34 -3.53 2.87
N ASN A 27 -5.27 -4.16 4.04
CA ASN A 27 -5.17 -3.44 5.29
C ASN A 27 -3.74 -3.52 5.81
N LYS A 28 -3.47 -2.77 6.89
CA LYS A 28 -2.12 -2.70 7.46
C LYS A 28 -1.59 -4.09 7.83
N ARG A 29 -2.46 -4.94 8.41
CA ARG A 29 -2.07 -6.30 8.82
C ARG A 29 -1.63 -7.12 7.62
N ASN A 30 -2.38 -7.04 6.50
CA ASN A 30 -2.03 -7.79 5.30
C ASN A 30 -0.67 -7.37 4.76
N ILE A 31 -0.40 -6.07 4.76
CA ILE A 31 0.87 -5.55 4.25
C ILE A 31 2.02 -6.01 5.14
N LEU A 32 1.86 -5.93 6.44
CA LEU A 32 2.90 -6.38 7.36
C LEU A 32 3.19 -7.87 7.20
N GLN A 33 2.17 -8.69 6.91
CA GLN A 33 2.35 -10.11 6.66
C GLN A 33 3.10 -10.36 5.36
N LEU A 34 2.81 -9.59 4.31
CA LEU A 34 3.51 -9.71 3.04
C LEU A 34 5.00 -9.43 3.18
N PHE A 35 5.37 -8.54 4.09
CA PHE A 35 6.75 -8.13 4.30
C PHE A 35 7.38 -8.78 5.52
N ASP A 36 6.88 -9.95 5.93
CA ASP A 36 7.39 -10.66 7.10
C ASP A 36 8.89 -10.97 6.97
N ASN A 37 9.35 -11.27 5.75
CA ASN A 37 10.76 -11.55 5.48
C ASN A 37 11.54 -10.31 5.08
N PHE A 38 10.96 -9.12 5.28
CA PHE A 38 11.58 -7.87 4.93
C PHE A 38 11.75 -7.01 6.17
N GLU A 39 12.79 -6.19 6.15
CA GLU A 39 12.95 -5.12 7.12
C GLU A 39 12.24 -3.88 6.56
N ILE A 40 11.21 -3.42 7.24
CA ILE A 40 10.47 -2.23 6.80
C ILE A 40 11.24 -1.00 7.24
N LEU A 41 11.74 -0.24 6.27
CA LEU A 41 12.50 0.97 6.52
C LEU A 41 11.63 2.20 6.60
N TYR A 42 10.50 2.18 5.88
CA TYR A 42 9.54 3.28 5.87
C TYR A 42 8.17 2.70 5.60
N PHE A 43 7.19 3.16 6.38
CA PHE A 43 5.80 2.75 6.21
C PHE A 43 4.93 3.95 6.52
N ASP A 44 4.08 4.32 5.57
CA ASP A 44 3.14 5.41 5.75
C ASP A 44 1.77 5.01 5.25
N GLU A 45 0.77 5.43 5.98
CA GLU A 45 -0.63 5.22 5.61
C GLU A 45 -1.26 6.57 5.36
N ILE A 46 -1.75 6.78 4.15
CA ILE A 46 -2.35 8.04 3.74
C ILE A 46 -3.82 7.80 3.44
N GLU A 47 -4.67 8.58 4.08
CA GLU A 47 -6.12 8.51 3.85
C GLU A 47 -6.62 9.94 3.69
N LYS A 48 -7.18 10.27 2.52
CA LYS A 48 -7.64 11.62 2.23
C LYS A 48 -8.64 11.62 1.07
N ASP A 49 -9.43 12.68 1.01
CA ASP A 49 -10.28 12.96 -0.14
C ASP A 49 -9.55 13.93 -1.06
N SER A 50 -9.52 13.61 -2.34
CA SER A 50 -8.82 14.43 -3.31
C SER A 50 -9.45 14.22 -4.69
N PRO A 51 -9.46 15.27 -5.55
CA PRO A 51 -10.01 15.09 -6.89
C PRO A 51 -9.11 14.20 -7.75
N THR A 52 -9.76 13.43 -8.61
CA THR A 52 -9.06 12.71 -9.67
C THR A 52 -8.81 13.64 -10.84
N LYS A 53 -8.09 13.12 -11.86
CA LYS A 53 -7.85 13.91 -13.09
C LYS A 53 -9.13 14.31 -13.80
N MET A 54 -10.21 13.56 -13.58
CA MET A 54 -11.50 13.84 -14.20
C MET A 54 -12.36 14.81 -13.38
N GLY A 55 -11.82 15.31 -12.28
CA GLY A 55 -12.51 16.27 -11.44
C GLY A 55 -13.45 15.68 -10.40
N GLU A 56 -13.58 14.38 -10.35
CA GLU A 56 -14.39 13.72 -9.33
C GLU A 56 -13.58 13.54 -8.06
N TYR A 57 -14.23 13.76 -6.91
CA TYR A 57 -13.58 13.49 -5.63
C TYR A 57 -13.52 12.01 -5.37
N LYS A 58 -12.39 11.57 -4.87
CA LYS A 58 -12.13 10.19 -4.52
C LYS A 58 -11.60 10.12 -3.10
N HIS A 59 -12.06 9.13 -2.35
CA HIS A 59 -11.46 8.81 -1.07
C HIS A 59 -10.26 7.91 -1.32
N TRP A 60 -9.07 8.43 -1.02
CA TRP A 60 -7.81 7.73 -1.23
C TRP A 60 -7.38 7.05 0.06
N HIS A 61 -7.03 5.79 -0.03
CA HIS A 61 -6.41 5.06 1.06
C HIS A 61 -5.21 4.32 0.48
N ILE A 62 -4.02 4.78 0.80
CA ILE A 62 -2.78 4.34 0.17
C ILE A 62 -1.77 4.00 1.25
N PHE A 63 -1.08 2.89 1.08
CA PHE A 63 0.08 2.54 1.89
C PHE A 63 1.34 2.71 1.07
N VAL A 64 2.33 3.39 1.64
CA VAL A 64 3.65 3.56 1.02
C VAL A 64 4.63 2.74 1.84
N VAL A 65 5.37 1.86 1.16
CA VAL A 65 6.29 0.95 1.84
C VAL A 65 7.65 1.01 1.17
N ILE A 66 8.68 1.17 1.99
CA ILE A 66 10.07 0.96 1.59
C ILE A 66 10.62 -0.14 2.49
N ALA A 67 11.08 -1.21 1.91
CA ALA A 67 11.52 -2.37 2.66
C ALA A 67 12.80 -2.95 2.06
N ARG A 68 13.57 -3.63 2.90
CA ARG A 68 14.77 -4.32 2.48
C ARG A 68 14.63 -5.79 2.83
N LYS A 69 14.96 -6.66 1.88
CA LYS A 69 14.91 -8.09 2.13
C LYS A 69 15.92 -8.47 3.21
N LYS A 70 15.45 -9.20 4.21
CA LYS A 70 16.33 -9.68 5.28
C LYS A 70 17.29 -10.72 4.75
N SER A 71 18.52 -10.68 5.26
CA SER A 71 19.51 -11.69 4.93
C SER A 71 19.16 -12.99 5.63
N ASN A 72 19.22 -14.10 4.88
CA ASN A 72 19.01 -15.43 5.43
C ASN A 72 20.37 -16.04 5.75
N ASN A 73 20.82 -15.84 6.95
CA ASN A 73 22.05 -16.48 7.40
C ASN A 73 21.74 -17.52 8.43
#